data_539ed24d95bbbe4616341343504a7e88
#
_entry.id   539ed24d95bbbe4616341343504a7e88
#
_cell.length_a   1.000
_cell.length_b   1.000
_cell.length_c   1.000
_cell.angle_alpha   90.00
_cell.angle_beta   90.00
_cell.angle_gamma   90.00
#
_symmetry.space_group_name_H-M   'P 1'
#
loop_
_entity.id
_entity.type
_entity.pdbx_description
1 polymer ?
#
loop_
_entity_poly.entity_id
_entity_poly.type
_entity_poly.pdbx_seq_one_letter_code
_entity_poly.pdbx_strand_id
1 'polypeptide(L)'
;ESEEQGKLAYLDALIIRQGNELILDWYQKPTASGRLINYYSKHPRRIKINTAVNFIKRVHSISDERFQQKNEQRIRNILQNNDFPNNTIDDLIKGAKNNNKNQNEGYNGKIIQASYIHIWTFGAILQLQHL
;
A
#
# COMPACT_ATOMS: atom_id res chain seq x y z
N GLU A 1 -3.24 -13.31 14.85
CA GLU A 1 -4.42 -12.47 14.59
C GLU A 1 -5.47 -13.29 13.88
N SER A 2 -6.69 -13.23 14.37
CA SER A 2 -7.80 -14.01 13.84
C SER A 2 -8.63 -13.20 12.85
N GLU A 3 -9.25 -13.89 11.89
CA GLU A 3 -10.18 -13.30 10.95
C GLU A 3 -11.44 -12.80 11.67
N GLU A 4 -11.80 -11.54 11.43
CA GLU A 4 -13.05 -10.96 11.92
C GLU A 4 -13.89 -10.47 10.72
N GLN A 5 -15.13 -10.96 10.61
CA GLN A 5 -16.08 -10.57 9.55
C GLN A 5 -15.53 -10.72 8.13
N GLY A 6 -14.76 -11.77 7.85
CA GLY A 6 -14.14 -11.98 6.55
C GLY A 6 -12.94 -11.09 6.26
N LYS A 7 -12.38 -10.43 7.26
CA LYS A 7 -11.23 -9.55 7.14
C LYS A 7 -10.11 -9.98 8.06
N LEU A 8 -8.89 -9.98 7.55
CA LEU A 8 -7.68 -10.30 8.31
C LEU A 8 -6.62 -9.25 8.03
N ALA A 9 -6.14 -8.60 9.08
CA ALA A 9 -5.02 -7.68 8.98
C ALA A 9 -3.69 -8.42 9.14
N TYR A 10 -2.79 -8.26 8.18
CA TYR A 10 -1.46 -8.86 8.22
C TYR A 10 -0.42 -7.87 7.69
N LEU A 11 0.53 -7.49 8.55
CA LEU A 11 1.50 -6.44 8.26
C LEU A 11 0.80 -5.15 7.79
N ASP A 12 1.04 -4.73 6.55
CA ASP A 12 0.44 -3.53 5.97
C ASP A 12 -0.77 -3.83 5.07
N ALA A 13 -1.21 -5.08 5.01
CA ALA A 13 -2.29 -5.50 4.14
C ALA A 13 -3.52 -5.93 4.93
N LEU A 14 -4.67 -5.48 4.49
CA LEU A 14 -5.96 -5.99 4.95
C LEU A 14 -6.47 -6.97 3.90
N ILE A 15 -6.66 -8.21 4.28
CA ILE A 15 -7.16 -9.24 3.41
C ILE A 15 -8.65 -9.36 3.60
N ILE A 16 -9.41 -9.16 2.52
CA ILE A 16 -10.87 -9.21 2.53
C ILE A 16 -11.29 -10.42 1.73
N ARG A 17 -12.07 -11.30 2.36
CA ARG A 17 -12.66 -12.44 1.67
C ARG A 17 -14.05 -12.07 1.18
N GLN A 18 -14.25 -12.11 -0.13
CA GLN A 18 -15.55 -11.96 -0.79
C GLN A 18 -15.85 -13.22 -1.60
N GLY A 19 -16.76 -14.06 -1.11
CA GLY A 19 -17.06 -15.34 -1.77
C GLY A 19 -15.81 -16.22 -1.90
N ASN A 20 -15.41 -16.52 -3.15
CA ASN A 20 -14.21 -17.29 -3.45
C ASN A 20 -12.97 -16.44 -3.75
N GLU A 21 -13.08 -15.11 -3.67
CA GLU A 21 -11.99 -14.18 -3.98
C GLU A 21 -11.39 -13.58 -2.73
N LEU A 22 -10.07 -13.37 -2.77
CA LEU A 22 -9.33 -12.60 -1.76
C LEU A 22 -8.94 -11.26 -2.36
N ILE A 23 -9.35 -10.17 -1.71
CA ILE A 23 -9.06 -8.80 -2.11
C ILE A 23 -8.13 -8.20 -1.09
N LEU A 24 -7.10 -7.51 -1.56
CA LEU A 24 -6.13 -6.84 -0.70
C LEU A 24 -6.41 -5.35 -0.64
N ASP A 25 -6.33 -4.79 0.56
CA ASP A 25 -6.36 -3.35 0.80
C ASP A 25 -5.15 -2.96 1.65
N TRP A 26 -4.74 -1.71 1.59
CA TRP A 26 -3.71 -1.19 2.48
C TRP A 26 -4.27 -1.02 3.89
N TYR A 27 -3.57 -1.60 4.85
CA TYR A 27 -3.93 -1.55 6.25
C TYR A 27 -2.92 -0.73 7.04
N GLN A 28 -3.44 0.20 7.82
CA GLN A 28 -2.65 0.95 8.79
C GLN A 28 -3.18 0.64 10.19
N LYS A 29 -2.30 0.18 11.06
CA LYS A 29 -2.68 -0.13 12.45
C LYS A 29 -3.23 1.13 13.12
N PRO A 30 -4.25 1.00 14.00
CA PRO A 30 -4.78 2.15 14.73
C PRO A 30 -3.73 2.88 15.58
N THR A 31 -2.69 2.16 16.01
CA THR A 31 -1.57 2.72 16.77
C THR A 31 -0.52 3.39 15.90
N ALA A 32 -0.60 3.28 14.57
CA ALA A 32 0.35 3.90 13.68
C ALA A 32 0.24 5.42 13.71
N SER A 33 1.37 6.09 13.87
CA SER A 33 1.41 7.56 13.97
C SER A 33 1.22 8.29 12.64
N GLY A 34 1.31 7.58 11.52
CA GLY A 34 1.31 8.19 10.18
C GLY A 34 2.53 9.07 9.93
N ARG A 35 3.61 8.88 10.69
CA ARG A 35 4.82 9.69 10.57
C ARG A 35 5.70 9.19 9.44
N LEU A 36 6.02 10.11 8.55
CA LEU A 36 7.07 9.98 7.55
C LEU A 36 8.15 11.03 7.85
N ILE A 37 9.18 11.12 7.00
CA ILE A 37 10.13 12.22 7.07
C ILE A 37 9.37 13.53 6.81
N ASN A 38 9.47 14.48 7.76
CA ASN A 38 8.84 15.79 7.60
C ASN A 38 9.51 16.55 6.45
N TYR A 39 8.72 17.26 5.67
CA TYR A 39 9.21 18.03 4.52
C TYR A 39 10.23 19.10 4.90
N TYR A 40 10.08 19.70 6.09
CA TYR A 40 11.00 20.73 6.60
C TYR A 40 12.17 20.16 7.42
N SER A 41 12.33 18.84 7.48
CA SER A 41 13.47 18.23 8.17
C SER A 41 14.78 18.58 7.48
N LYS A 42 15.90 18.44 8.19
CA LYS A 42 17.24 18.74 7.68
C LYS A 42 17.77 17.72 6.66
N HIS A 43 17.02 16.68 6.37
CA HIS A 43 17.42 15.68 5.39
C HIS A 43 17.48 16.28 3.99
N PRO A 44 18.35 15.78 3.09
CA PRO A 44 18.36 16.21 1.68
C PRO A 44 17.00 16.01 1.02
N ARG A 45 16.64 16.95 0.13
CA ARG A 45 15.35 16.88 -0.58
C ARG A 45 15.14 15.54 -1.30
N ARG A 46 16.21 14.99 -1.87
CA ARG A 46 16.17 13.71 -2.58
C ARG A 46 15.68 12.57 -1.67
N ILE A 47 16.12 12.54 -0.42
CA ILE A 47 15.71 11.52 0.56
C ILE A 47 14.24 11.68 0.93
N LYS A 48 13.79 12.91 1.14
CA LYS A 48 12.38 13.20 1.44
C LYS A 48 11.45 12.76 0.32
N ILE A 49 11.78 13.13 -0.91
CA ILE A 49 11.01 12.77 -2.10
C ILE A 49 11.02 11.25 -2.31
N ASN A 50 12.18 10.59 -2.21
CA ASN A 50 12.27 9.14 -2.36
C ASN A 50 11.46 8.39 -1.31
N THR A 51 11.47 8.84 -0.07
CA THR A 51 10.68 8.25 1.01
C THR A 51 9.19 8.35 0.70
N ALA A 52 8.71 9.50 0.25
CA ALA A 52 7.32 9.71 -0.12
C ALA A 52 6.92 8.87 -1.34
N VAL A 53 7.76 8.81 -2.37
CA VAL A 53 7.52 7.98 -3.57
C VAL A 53 7.44 6.51 -3.21
N ASN A 54 8.36 6.01 -2.40
CA ASN A 54 8.37 4.61 -1.96
C ASN A 54 7.13 4.27 -1.15
N PHE A 55 6.69 5.17 -0.30
CA PHE A 55 5.45 5.02 0.47
C PHE A 55 4.23 4.91 -0.47
N ILE A 56 4.10 5.81 -1.44
CA ILE A 56 3.00 5.79 -2.40
C ILE A 56 3.00 4.50 -3.23
N LYS A 57 4.16 4.10 -3.74
CA LYS A 57 4.32 2.85 -4.50
C LYS A 57 3.93 1.62 -3.68
N ARG A 58 4.31 1.58 -2.42
CA ARG A 58 3.98 0.48 -1.51
C ARG A 58 2.47 0.37 -1.30
N VAL A 59 1.80 1.49 -1.04
CA VAL A 59 0.34 1.53 -0.88
C VAL A 59 -0.36 1.04 -2.15
N HIS A 60 0.08 1.54 -3.31
CA HIS A 60 -0.51 1.14 -4.60
C HIS A 60 -0.25 -0.34 -4.92
N SER A 61 0.90 -0.89 -4.55
CA SER A 61 1.22 -2.30 -4.82
C SER A 61 0.41 -3.26 -3.94
N ILE A 62 0.07 -2.84 -2.73
CA ILE A 62 -0.71 -3.66 -1.77
C ILE A 62 -2.20 -3.57 -2.06
N SER A 63 -2.70 -2.40 -2.48
CA SER A 63 -4.13 -2.13 -2.63
C SER A 63 -4.68 -2.63 -3.96
N ASP A 64 -5.87 -3.24 -3.90
CA ASP A 64 -6.67 -3.50 -5.10
C ASP A 64 -7.12 -2.17 -5.75
N GLU A 65 -7.37 -2.21 -7.06
CA GLU A 65 -7.82 -1.03 -7.83
C GLU A 65 -9.09 -0.39 -7.27
N ARG A 66 -9.96 -1.19 -6.67
CA ARG A 66 -11.22 -0.72 -6.06
C ARG A 66 -11.00 0.26 -4.92
N PHE A 67 -9.87 0.15 -4.24
CA PHE A 67 -9.54 0.96 -3.07
C PHE A 67 -8.57 2.09 -3.37
N GLN A 68 -8.14 2.26 -4.62
CA GLN A 68 -7.13 3.25 -4.98
C GLN A 68 -7.54 4.68 -4.63
N GLN A 69 -8.77 5.08 -4.95
CA GLN A 69 -9.25 6.42 -4.63
C GLN A 69 -9.28 6.69 -3.11
N LYS A 70 -9.77 5.73 -2.35
CA LYS A 70 -9.80 5.83 -0.89
C LYS A 70 -8.38 5.95 -0.33
N ASN A 71 -7.48 5.10 -0.78
CA ASN A 71 -6.11 5.08 -0.30
C ASN A 71 -5.32 6.30 -0.77
N GLU A 72 -5.59 6.82 -1.96
CA GLU A 72 -5.00 8.05 -2.46
C GLU A 72 -5.35 9.23 -1.55
N GLN A 73 -6.60 9.33 -1.10
CA GLN A 73 -7.01 10.35 -0.13
C GLN A 73 -6.27 10.18 1.21
N ARG A 74 -6.09 8.95 1.67
CA ARG A 74 -5.33 8.67 2.89
C ARG A 74 -3.85 9.05 2.73
N ILE A 75 -3.25 8.77 1.57
CA ILE A 75 -1.88 9.18 1.24
C ILE A 75 -1.75 10.70 1.30
N ARG A 76 -2.69 11.42 0.70
CA ARG A 76 -2.71 12.90 0.74
C ARG A 76 -2.74 13.42 2.17
N ASN A 77 -3.61 12.88 3.00
CA ASN A 77 -3.74 13.28 4.40
C ASN A 77 -2.44 13.03 5.18
N ILE A 78 -1.79 11.89 4.99
CA ILE A 78 -0.53 11.56 5.64
C ILE A 78 0.59 12.51 5.19
N LEU A 79 0.71 12.77 3.89
CA LEU A 79 1.72 13.68 3.37
C LEU A 79 1.48 15.12 3.82
N GLN A 80 0.22 15.58 3.86
CA GLN A 80 -0.12 16.89 4.41
C GLN A 80 0.23 17.00 5.89
N ASN A 81 -0.02 15.97 6.68
CA ASN A 81 0.34 15.94 8.09
C ASN A 81 1.86 15.96 8.33
N ASN A 82 2.64 15.58 7.33
CA ASN A 82 4.10 15.67 7.35
C ASN A 82 4.63 16.91 6.60
N ASP A 83 3.78 17.92 6.41
CA ASP A 83 4.09 19.24 5.88
C ASP A 83 4.51 19.26 4.39
N PHE A 84 4.19 18.23 3.63
CA PHE A 84 4.41 18.25 2.17
C PHE A 84 3.45 19.22 1.49
N PRO A 85 3.95 20.11 0.60
CA PRO A 85 3.09 21.02 -0.15
C PRO A 85 2.13 20.26 -1.08
N ASN A 86 0.92 20.78 -1.26
CA ASN A 86 -0.09 20.14 -2.10
C ASN A 86 0.37 19.90 -3.54
N ASN A 87 1.09 20.86 -4.13
CA ASN A 87 1.65 20.73 -5.48
C ASN A 87 2.63 19.55 -5.56
N THR A 88 3.49 19.42 -4.57
CA THR A 88 4.45 18.30 -4.49
C THR A 88 3.72 16.97 -4.34
N ILE A 89 2.69 16.90 -3.51
CA ILE A 89 1.86 15.70 -3.33
C ILE A 89 1.23 15.28 -4.65
N ASP A 90 0.64 16.20 -5.38
CA ASP A 90 0.02 15.94 -6.69
C ASP A 90 1.03 15.40 -7.71
N ASP A 91 2.21 15.98 -7.77
CA ASP A 91 3.28 15.55 -8.66
C ASP A 91 3.78 14.15 -8.31
N LEU A 92 3.94 13.86 -7.02
CA LEU A 92 4.36 12.55 -6.54
C LEU A 92 3.34 11.45 -6.88
N ILE A 93 2.06 11.72 -6.69
CA ILE A 93 0.98 10.76 -6.98
C ILE A 93 0.88 10.51 -8.48
N LYS A 94 0.95 11.57 -9.31
CA LYS A 94 0.95 11.44 -10.77
C LYS A 94 2.17 10.65 -11.28
N GLY A 95 3.34 10.95 -10.74
CA GLY A 95 4.57 10.24 -11.09
C GLY A 95 4.51 8.75 -10.73
N ALA A 96 3.96 8.41 -9.59
CA ALA A 96 3.79 7.02 -9.16
C ALA A 96 2.81 6.26 -10.06
N LYS A 97 1.70 6.89 -10.47
CA LYS A 97 0.72 6.30 -11.39
C LYS A 97 1.32 6.01 -12.78
N ASN A 98 2.10 6.95 -13.31
CA ASN A 98 2.71 6.80 -14.62
C ASN A 98 3.75 5.67 -14.63
N ASN A 99 4.56 5.56 -13.57
CA ASN A 99 5.54 4.50 -13.44
C ASN A 99 4.89 3.11 -13.32
N ASN A 100 3.73 3.02 -12.66
CA ASN A 100 3.00 1.76 -12.57
C ASN A 100 2.47 1.29 -13.92
N LYS A 101 2.01 2.21 -14.78
CA LYS A 101 1.56 1.85 -16.13
C LYS A 101 2.70 1.27 -16.97
N ASN A 102 3.89 1.88 -16.89
CA ASN A 102 5.06 1.43 -17.65
C ASN A 102 5.65 0.11 -17.11
N GLN A 103 5.49 -0.16 -15.82
CA GLN A 103 5.98 -1.41 -15.21
C GLN A 103 5.01 -2.58 -15.42
N ASN A 104 3.72 -2.33 -15.59
CA ASN A 104 2.73 -3.38 -15.81
C ASN A 104 2.92 -4.11 -17.15
N GLU A 105 3.54 -3.46 -18.14
CA GLU A 105 3.84 -4.11 -19.42
C GLU A 105 5.06 -5.05 -19.36
N GLY A 106 6.00 -4.83 -18.43
CA GLY A 106 7.21 -5.64 -18.31
C GLY A 106 7.28 -6.57 -17.09
N TYR A 107 6.43 -6.37 -16.10
CA TYR A 107 6.53 -7.04 -14.80
C TYR A 107 5.38 -7.99 -14.47
N ASN A 108 4.41 -8.15 -15.35
CA ASN A 108 3.22 -8.97 -15.10
C ASN A 108 3.52 -10.42 -14.68
N GLY A 109 4.67 -10.99 -15.07
CA GLY A 109 5.07 -12.33 -14.65
C GLY A 109 5.66 -12.40 -13.24
N LYS A 110 6.47 -11.41 -12.83
CA LYS A 110 7.20 -11.46 -11.54
C LYS A 110 6.37 -10.96 -10.36
N ILE A 111 5.53 -9.95 -10.57
CA ILE A 111 4.64 -9.44 -9.52
C ILE A 111 3.52 -10.45 -9.23
N ILE A 112 3.01 -11.12 -10.25
CA ILE A 112 2.05 -12.21 -10.07
C ILE A 112 2.68 -13.35 -9.26
N GLN A 113 3.96 -13.70 -9.50
CA GLN A 113 4.65 -14.72 -8.70
C GLN A 113 4.87 -14.30 -7.26
N ALA A 114 5.28 -13.05 -7.00
CA ALA A 114 5.46 -12.55 -5.64
C ALA A 114 4.12 -12.45 -4.89
N SER A 115 3.06 -12.00 -5.56
CA SER A 115 1.70 -11.99 -5.01
C SER A 115 1.17 -13.40 -4.78
N TYR A 116 1.48 -14.35 -5.67
CA TYR A 116 1.12 -15.76 -5.50
C TYR A 116 1.81 -16.41 -4.31
N ILE A 117 3.08 -16.13 -4.07
CA ILE A 117 3.81 -16.63 -2.90
C ILE A 117 3.20 -16.07 -1.62
N HIS A 118 2.86 -14.79 -1.59
CA HIS A 118 2.16 -14.18 -0.45
C HIS A 118 0.77 -14.77 -0.24
N ILE A 119 -0.02 -14.92 -1.29
CA ILE A 119 -1.36 -15.51 -1.24
C ILE A 119 -1.27 -17.00 -0.84
N TRP A 120 -0.27 -17.71 -1.33
CA TRP A 120 -0.05 -19.13 -1.01
C TRP A 120 0.33 -19.33 0.45
N THR A 121 1.27 -18.54 0.96
CA THR A 121 1.65 -18.52 2.39
C THR A 121 0.44 -18.17 3.26
N PHE A 122 -0.40 -17.26 2.80
CA PHE A 122 -1.62 -16.85 3.46
C PHE A 122 -2.71 -17.92 3.41
N GLY A 123 -2.90 -18.57 2.27
CA GLY A 123 -3.83 -19.69 2.11
C GLY A 123 -3.45 -20.85 3.04
N ALA A 124 -2.15 -21.14 3.18
CA ALA A 124 -1.66 -22.15 4.10
C ALA A 124 -1.92 -21.77 5.57
N ILE A 125 -1.73 -20.50 5.94
CA ILE A 125 -2.03 -20.01 7.30
C ILE A 125 -3.52 -20.03 7.58
N LEU A 126 -4.37 -19.63 6.65
CA LEU A 126 -5.81 -19.70 6.78
C LEU A 126 -6.33 -21.14 6.90
N GLN A 127 -5.76 -22.09 6.15
CA GLN A 127 -6.10 -23.51 6.27
C GLN A 127 -5.67 -24.10 7.61
N LEU A 128 -4.53 -23.68 8.14
CA LEU A 128 -4.07 -24.11 9.47
C LEU A 128 -4.96 -23.55 10.61
N GLN A 129 -5.59 -22.40 10.40
CA GLN A 129 -6.52 -21.84 11.38
C GLN A 129 -7.91 -22.48 11.36
N HIS A 130 -8.27 -23.19 10.29
CA HIS A 130 -9.54 -23.92 10.16
C HIS A 130 -9.44 -25.39 10.53
N LEU A 131 -8.27 -25.86 10.91
CA LEU A 131 -8.06 -27.18 11.47
C LEU A 131 -8.06 -27.11 12.99
#